data_236c4ce1937e735cd774a16488b77aa4
#
_entry.id   236c4ce1937e735cd774a16488b77aa4
#
_cell.length_a   1.000
_cell.length_b   1.000
_cell.length_c   1.000
_cell.angle_alpha   90.00
_cell.angle_beta   90.00
_cell.angle_gamma   90.00
#
_symmetry.space_group_name_H-M   'P 1'
#
loop_
_entity.id
_entity.type
_entity.pdbx_description
1 polymer ?
#
loop_
_entity_poly.entity_id
_entity_poly.type
_entity_poly.pdbx_seq_one_letter_code
_entity_poly.pdbx_strand_id
1 'polypeptide(L)'
;ASDVYKRQVMGHALQTSGQAIFGARHAGLRAGIPQETPMLTLNRLCGSGAQSVVSAAQMIMLGEANTVVAGGMENLSQAPMVLRGTRHINRLGRPPRNGDTLDKDMEDYLFTNLLDSISNKFMAQTSDELCRRLNVSREQADAFAALSHQRTEESIRIGTWSEEIVSVQVDGKTVGPKDEDHFVPGTTKETLSNLRTHFGPDSLVTAGNASGIVDGAAAVVVKSLDRANSDGDEPLARIVSWGIVG
;
A
#
# COMPACT_ATOMS: atom_id res chain seq x y z
N ALA A 1 30.10 10.26 5.72
CA ALA A 1 28.87 9.45 5.82
C ALA A 1 27.58 10.28 5.83
N SER A 2 27.63 11.60 6.05
CA SER A 2 26.45 12.46 6.23
C SER A 2 25.76 12.94 4.95
N ASP A 3 26.29 12.66 3.77
CA ASP A 3 25.77 13.18 2.49
C ASP A 3 24.99 12.17 1.65
N VAL A 4 24.80 10.95 2.14
CA VAL A 4 24.23 9.87 1.32
C VAL A 4 22.72 9.99 1.16
N TYR A 5 21.97 10.32 2.22
CA TYR A 5 20.52 10.47 2.16
C TYR A 5 20.08 11.82 2.74
N LYS A 6 19.71 12.77 1.89
CA LYS A 6 19.29 14.12 2.33
C LYS A 6 17.81 14.25 2.63
N ARG A 7 16.98 13.31 2.16
CA ARG A 7 15.53 13.28 2.34
C ARG A 7 15.01 11.86 2.32
N GLN A 8 13.90 11.63 2.99
CA GLN A 8 13.10 10.41 2.87
C GLN A 8 11.63 10.76 2.68
N VAL A 9 10.94 10.09 1.75
CA VAL A 9 9.50 10.23 1.51
C VAL A 9 8.88 8.85 1.44
N MET A 10 7.95 8.57 2.34
CA MET A 10 7.25 7.27 2.38
C MET A 10 5.74 7.49 2.27
N GLY A 11 5.12 6.76 1.36
CA GLY A 11 3.68 6.67 1.25
C GLY A 11 3.10 5.79 2.36
N HIS A 12 1.98 6.22 2.95
CA HIS A 12 1.27 5.44 3.96
C HIS A 12 -0.19 5.91 4.00
N ALA A 13 -1.10 5.07 3.54
CA ALA A 13 -2.49 5.47 3.39
C ALA A 13 -3.29 5.33 4.68
N LEU A 14 -3.10 4.24 5.43
CA LEU A 14 -3.93 3.90 6.57
C LEU A 14 -3.08 3.66 7.83
N GLN A 15 -3.17 4.57 8.80
CA GLN A 15 -2.46 4.44 10.06
C GLN A 15 -3.18 3.44 10.98
N THR A 16 -2.74 2.19 10.98
CA THR A 16 -3.35 1.08 11.71
C THR A 16 -2.82 0.89 13.13
N SER A 17 -1.78 1.62 13.51
CA SER A 17 -1.22 1.58 14.87
C SER A 17 -0.79 2.96 15.36
N GLY A 18 -0.57 3.11 16.67
CA GLY A 18 -0.08 4.36 17.25
C GLY A 18 1.33 4.76 16.78
N GLN A 19 2.13 3.84 16.27
CA GLN A 19 3.45 4.14 15.69
C GLN A 19 3.38 4.53 14.21
N ALA A 20 2.31 4.16 13.53
CA ALA A 20 2.15 4.35 12.09
C ALA A 20 2.14 5.83 11.68
N ILE A 21 1.67 6.73 12.56
CA ILE A 21 1.72 8.17 12.31
C ILE A 21 3.16 8.70 12.12
N PHE A 22 4.15 8.02 12.69
CA PHE A 22 5.57 8.34 12.54
C PHE A 22 6.26 7.48 11.49
N GLY A 23 5.52 6.81 10.61
CA GLY A 23 5.98 5.72 9.76
C GLY A 23 7.30 6.00 9.05
N ALA A 24 7.38 7.04 8.22
CA ALA A 24 8.62 7.40 7.52
C ALA A 24 9.78 7.64 8.50
N ARG A 25 9.51 8.41 9.57
CA ARG A 25 10.52 8.78 10.56
C ARG A 25 11.09 7.56 11.28
N HIS A 26 10.21 6.69 11.80
CA HIS A 26 10.65 5.51 12.53
C HIS A 26 11.34 4.48 11.63
N ALA A 27 10.84 4.29 10.39
CA ALA A 27 11.48 3.41 9.43
C ALA A 27 12.91 3.89 9.10
N GLY A 28 13.07 5.19 8.79
CA GLY A 28 14.37 5.77 8.48
C GLY A 28 15.37 5.66 9.63
N LEU A 29 14.96 6.01 10.86
CA LEU A 29 15.83 5.91 12.03
C LEU A 29 16.25 4.47 12.33
N ARG A 30 15.34 3.51 12.21
CA ARG A 30 15.63 2.08 12.38
C ARG A 30 16.55 1.53 11.29
N ALA A 31 16.48 2.10 10.10
CA ALA A 31 17.39 1.79 8.99
C ALA A 31 18.75 2.50 9.08
N GLY A 32 19.00 3.27 10.13
CA GLY A 32 20.26 3.98 10.34
C GLY A 32 20.39 5.28 9.54
N ILE A 33 19.31 5.81 8.99
CA ILE A 33 19.33 7.14 8.37
C ILE A 33 19.56 8.19 9.47
N PRO A 34 20.47 9.15 9.27
CA PRO A 34 20.81 10.14 10.28
C PRO A 34 19.60 10.91 10.80
N GLN A 35 19.63 11.23 12.09
CA GLN A 35 18.53 11.93 12.77
C GLN A 35 18.23 13.30 12.16
N GLU A 36 19.22 13.95 11.59
CA GLU A 36 19.13 15.26 10.93
C GLU A 36 18.42 15.18 9.57
N THR A 37 18.28 13.99 8.99
CA THR A 37 17.62 13.80 7.71
C THR A 37 16.12 14.07 7.85
N PRO A 38 15.55 15.03 7.12
CA PRO A 38 14.11 15.25 7.10
C PRO A 38 13.37 14.07 6.46
N MET A 39 12.28 13.65 7.08
CA MET A 39 11.49 12.50 6.65
C MET A 39 10.02 12.88 6.58
N LEU A 40 9.38 12.55 5.46
CA LEU A 40 7.98 12.88 5.16
C LEU A 40 7.17 11.60 4.99
N THR A 41 6.07 11.49 5.72
CA THR A 41 4.99 10.54 5.42
C THR A 41 3.93 11.27 4.61
N LEU A 42 3.56 10.75 3.45
CA LEU A 42 2.51 11.32 2.60
C LEU A 42 1.38 10.32 2.38
N ASN A 43 0.21 10.87 2.10
CA ASN A 43 -0.99 10.10 1.79
C ASN A 43 -1.67 10.61 0.52
N ARG A 44 -1.76 9.74 -0.46
CA ARG A 44 -2.61 9.82 -1.67
C ARG A 44 -3.32 8.49 -1.87
N LEU A 45 -3.83 7.92 -0.76
CA LEU A 45 -4.46 6.60 -0.74
C LEU A 45 -3.58 5.55 -1.45
N CYS A 46 -4.16 4.70 -2.30
CA CYS A 46 -3.44 3.64 -3.03
C CYS A 46 -2.31 4.17 -3.93
N GLY A 47 -2.34 5.45 -4.32
CA GLY A 47 -1.29 6.11 -5.10
C GLY A 47 -0.10 6.63 -4.28
N SER A 48 -0.07 6.45 -2.95
CA SER A 48 0.94 7.05 -2.07
C SER A 48 2.37 6.60 -2.39
N GLY A 49 2.57 5.32 -2.70
CA GLY A 49 3.88 4.80 -3.07
C GLY A 49 4.43 5.47 -4.34
N ALA A 50 3.63 5.53 -5.41
CA ALA A 50 4.01 6.23 -6.64
C ALA A 50 4.24 7.73 -6.38
N GLN A 51 3.39 8.37 -5.56
CA GLN A 51 3.55 9.78 -5.19
C GLN A 51 4.85 10.03 -4.43
N SER A 52 5.32 9.11 -3.60
CA SER A 52 6.59 9.28 -2.89
C SER A 52 7.78 9.39 -3.87
N VAL A 53 7.77 8.58 -4.94
CA VAL A 53 8.77 8.62 -6.00
C VAL A 53 8.69 9.92 -6.79
N VAL A 54 7.48 10.38 -7.14
CA VAL A 54 7.26 11.69 -7.79
C VAL A 54 7.77 12.83 -6.92
N SER A 55 7.44 12.82 -5.62
CA SER A 55 7.89 13.85 -4.68
C SER A 55 9.41 13.85 -4.52
N ALA A 56 10.05 12.68 -4.49
CA ALA A 56 11.51 12.57 -4.49
C ALA A 56 12.13 13.18 -5.75
N ALA A 57 11.58 12.89 -6.92
CA ALA A 57 12.03 13.47 -8.18
C ALA A 57 11.88 15.01 -8.18
N GLN A 58 10.74 15.52 -7.68
CA GLN A 58 10.51 16.96 -7.56
C GLN A 58 11.51 17.64 -6.64
N MET A 59 11.83 17.06 -5.48
CA MET A 59 12.85 17.59 -4.55
C MET A 59 14.24 17.66 -5.22
N ILE A 60 14.59 16.67 -6.03
CA ILE A 60 15.84 16.65 -6.78
C ILE A 60 15.84 17.73 -7.87
N MET A 61 14.76 17.87 -8.63
CA MET A 61 14.62 18.89 -9.67
C MET A 61 14.66 20.32 -9.12
N LEU A 62 14.17 20.52 -7.89
CA LEU A 62 14.23 21.82 -7.18
C LEU A 62 15.59 22.07 -6.52
N GLY A 63 16.53 21.13 -6.58
CA GLY A 63 17.84 21.26 -5.95
C GLY A 63 17.85 21.11 -4.43
N GLU A 64 16.75 20.64 -3.82
CA GLU A 64 16.67 20.43 -2.36
C GLU A 64 17.47 19.22 -1.89
N ALA A 65 17.68 18.25 -2.76
CA ALA A 65 18.45 17.03 -2.50
C ALA A 65 18.99 16.43 -3.80
N ASN A 66 20.07 15.66 -3.70
CA ASN A 66 20.61 14.88 -4.82
C ASN A 66 20.32 13.38 -4.69
N THR A 67 19.94 12.94 -3.47
CA THR A 67 19.61 11.55 -3.15
C THR A 67 18.42 11.55 -2.17
N VAL A 68 17.37 10.81 -2.51
CA VAL A 68 16.15 10.68 -1.71
C VAL A 68 15.76 9.22 -1.63
N VAL A 69 15.45 8.73 -0.43
CA VAL A 69 14.77 7.43 -0.26
C VAL A 69 13.29 7.64 -0.44
N ALA A 70 12.69 6.93 -1.39
CA ALA A 70 11.25 6.96 -1.65
C ALA A 70 10.66 5.56 -1.50
N GLY A 71 9.40 5.45 -1.14
CA GLY A 71 8.77 4.16 -0.99
C GLY A 71 7.39 4.24 -0.35
N GLY A 72 6.97 3.15 0.26
CA GLY A 72 5.72 3.08 0.98
C GLY A 72 5.66 1.86 1.89
N MET A 73 4.69 1.87 2.78
CA MET A 73 4.42 0.77 3.70
C MET A 73 2.94 0.77 4.04
N GLU A 74 2.39 -0.41 4.25
CA GLU A 74 1.01 -0.58 4.67
C GLU A 74 0.89 -1.85 5.51
N ASN A 75 0.05 -1.81 6.54
CA ASN A 75 -0.27 -2.97 7.38
C ASN A 75 -1.79 -3.00 7.57
N LEU A 76 -2.51 -3.52 6.60
CA LEU A 76 -3.96 -3.55 6.59
C LEU A 76 -4.54 -4.65 7.48
N SER A 77 -3.78 -5.76 7.68
CA SER A 77 -4.21 -6.87 8.53
C SER A 77 -4.37 -6.47 10.01
N GLN A 78 -3.72 -5.38 10.44
CA GLN A 78 -3.84 -4.84 11.80
C GLN A 78 -4.78 -3.63 11.92
N ALA A 79 -5.65 -3.42 10.94
CA ALA A 79 -6.63 -2.34 11.02
C ALA A 79 -7.53 -2.54 12.26
N PRO A 80 -7.66 -1.52 13.11
CA PRO A 80 -8.40 -1.65 14.37
C PRO A 80 -9.91 -1.60 14.17
N MET A 81 -10.65 -2.14 15.11
CA MET A 81 -12.05 -1.77 15.31
C MET A 81 -12.12 -0.45 16.07
N VAL A 82 -12.98 0.46 15.65
CA VAL A 82 -13.10 1.80 16.26
C VAL A 82 -14.48 2.03 16.85
N LEU A 83 -14.48 2.76 17.95
CA LEU A 83 -15.69 3.27 18.62
C LEU A 83 -15.72 4.79 18.49
N ARG A 84 -16.70 5.32 17.76
CA ARG A 84 -16.84 6.77 17.59
C ARG A 84 -17.63 7.41 18.72
N GLY A 85 -17.39 8.72 18.94
CA GLY A 85 -18.12 9.53 19.91
C GLY A 85 -17.87 9.17 21.37
N THR A 86 -16.86 8.35 21.66
CA THR A 86 -16.50 7.93 23.03
C THR A 86 -15.54 8.89 23.74
N ARG A 87 -14.96 9.86 23.03
CA ARG A 87 -13.96 10.78 23.60
C ARG A 87 -14.49 11.61 24.78
N HIS A 88 -15.78 11.96 24.76
CA HIS A 88 -16.42 12.69 25.86
C HIS A 88 -16.77 11.78 27.06
N ILE A 89 -16.95 10.49 26.81
CA ILE A 89 -17.25 9.46 27.81
C ILE A 89 -15.95 8.96 28.44
N ASN A 90 -14.98 8.59 27.58
CA ASN A 90 -13.66 8.08 27.98
C ASN A 90 -12.64 9.23 28.02
N ARG A 91 -12.66 10.03 29.06
CA ARG A 91 -11.72 11.16 29.22
C ARG A 91 -10.27 10.67 29.21
N LEU A 92 -9.59 10.76 28.04
CA LEU A 92 -8.13 10.60 27.91
C LEU A 92 -7.54 9.42 28.71
N GLY A 93 -7.96 8.21 28.41
CA GLY A 93 -7.40 6.99 29.04
C GLY A 93 -7.95 6.66 30.42
N ARG A 94 -8.98 7.33 30.88
CA ARG A 94 -9.73 6.91 32.06
C ARG A 94 -10.81 5.91 31.65
N PRO A 95 -11.03 4.85 32.46
CA PRO A 95 -12.13 3.94 32.22
C PRO A 95 -13.48 4.67 32.24
N PRO A 96 -14.50 4.16 31.52
CA PRO A 96 -15.87 4.67 31.60
C PRO A 96 -16.33 4.76 33.05
N ARG A 97 -17.10 5.80 33.38
CA ARG A 97 -17.73 5.87 34.71
C ARG A 97 -18.88 4.85 34.76
N ASN A 98 -19.21 4.39 35.98
CA ASN A 98 -20.39 3.56 36.17
C ASN A 98 -21.64 4.26 35.60
N GLY A 99 -22.31 3.62 34.66
CA GLY A 99 -23.46 4.15 33.93
C GLY A 99 -23.16 4.71 32.53
N ASP A 100 -21.90 4.85 32.14
CA ASP A 100 -21.53 5.14 30.74
C ASP A 100 -21.67 3.85 29.92
N THR A 101 -22.69 3.75 29.10
CA THR A 101 -22.84 2.63 28.20
C THR A 101 -21.95 2.84 26.97
N LEU A 102 -21.04 1.89 26.74
CA LEU A 102 -20.30 1.76 25.46
C LEU A 102 -21.19 1.06 24.40
N ASP A 103 -22.49 1.22 24.51
CA ASP A 103 -23.46 0.64 23.58
C ASP A 103 -23.46 1.42 22.26
N LYS A 104 -22.28 1.39 21.61
CA LYS A 104 -22.06 1.97 20.28
C LYS A 104 -21.51 0.90 19.39
N ASP A 105 -22.00 0.89 18.17
CA ASP A 105 -21.53 -0.01 17.14
C ASP A 105 -20.02 0.15 16.93
N MET A 106 -19.31 -0.95 16.97
CA MET A 106 -17.93 -1.00 16.54
C MET A 106 -17.90 -0.93 15.02
N GLU A 107 -17.06 -0.04 14.51
CA GLU A 107 -16.80 0.11 13.08
C GLU A 107 -15.47 -0.53 12.72
N ASP A 108 -15.46 -1.31 11.64
CA ASP A 108 -14.20 -1.75 11.04
C ASP A 108 -13.52 -0.56 10.36
N TYR A 109 -12.34 -0.18 10.88
CA TYR A 109 -11.59 0.98 10.39
C TYR A 109 -11.16 0.79 8.92
N LEU A 110 -10.84 -0.43 8.51
CA LEU A 110 -10.48 -0.71 7.12
C LEU A 110 -11.67 -0.48 6.19
N PHE A 111 -12.80 -1.12 6.47
CA PHE A 111 -13.99 -0.99 5.60
C PHE A 111 -14.55 0.43 5.60
N THR A 112 -14.55 1.11 6.73
CA THR A 112 -14.98 2.53 6.79
C THR A 112 -14.12 3.42 5.89
N ASN A 113 -12.81 3.13 5.77
CA ASN A 113 -11.92 3.91 4.90
C ASN A 113 -11.96 3.48 3.42
N LEU A 114 -12.53 2.33 3.11
CA LEU A 114 -12.78 1.89 1.72
C LEU A 114 -14.13 2.38 1.19
N LEU A 115 -14.96 2.97 2.03
CA LEU A 115 -16.24 3.59 1.64
C LEU A 115 -16.01 5.07 1.33
N ASP A 116 -16.24 5.47 0.09
CA ASP A 116 -16.26 6.88 -0.27
C ASP A 116 -17.55 7.55 0.25
N SER A 117 -17.39 8.49 1.17
CA SER A 117 -18.51 9.17 1.83
C SER A 117 -19.29 10.13 0.91
N ILE A 118 -18.74 10.50 -0.24
CA ILE A 118 -19.40 11.37 -1.22
C ILE A 118 -20.31 10.56 -2.12
N SER A 119 -19.77 9.51 -2.72
CA SER A 119 -20.55 8.62 -3.60
C SER A 119 -21.35 7.57 -2.84
N ASN A 120 -21.05 7.37 -1.56
CA ASN A 120 -21.58 6.30 -0.71
C ASN A 120 -21.39 4.91 -1.32
N LYS A 121 -20.21 4.69 -1.92
CA LYS A 121 -19.84 3.44 -2.58
C LYS A 121 -18.50 2.93 -2.07
N PHE A 122 -18.39 1.62 -1.94
CA PHE A 122 -17.09 0.97 -1.77
C PHE A 122 -16.30 1.03 -3.08
N MET A 123 -14.97 0.93 -2.98
CA MET A 123 -14.08 0.96 -4.16
C MET A 123 -14.43 -0.12 -5.19
N ALA A 124 -14.87 -1.29 -4.75
CA ALA A 124 -15.35 -2.34 -5.66
C ALA A 124 -16.59 -1.92 -6.45
N GLN A 125 -17.51 -1.19 -5.84
CA GLN A 125 -18.73 -0.67 -6.52
C GLN A 125 -18.37 0.46 -7.50
N THR A 126 -17.38 1.30 -7.20
CA THR A 126 -16.89 2.29 -8.16
C THR A 126 -16.20 1.62 -9.35
N SER A 127 -15.48 0.51 -9.11
CA SER A 127 -14.91 -0.33 -10.17
C SER A 127 -15.99 -0.92 -11.07
N ASP A 128 -17.09 -1.46 -10.52
CA ASP A 128 -18.22 -1.97 -11.28
C ASP A 128 -18.83 -0.90 -12.18
N GLU A 129 -18.99 0.31 -11.66
CA GLU A 129 -19.52 1.43 -12.43
C GLU A 129 -18.60 1.83 -13.58
N LEU A 130 -17.30 1.90 -13.33
CA LEU A 130 -16.30 2.18 -14.35
C LEU A 130 -16.28 1.10 -15.43
N CYS A 131 -16.29 -0.17 -15.03
CA CYS A 131 -16.37 -1.30 -15.96
C CYS A 131 -17.61 -1.23 -16.86
N ARG A 132 -18.76 -0.88 -16.30
CA ARG A 132 -20.00 -0.68 -17.06
C ARG A 132 -19.89 0.45 -18.08
N ARG A 133 -19.30 1.57 -17.69
CA ARG A 133 -19.07 2.74 -18.58
C ARG A 133 -18.10 2.42 -19.72
N LEU A 134 -17.11 1.56 -19.48
CA LEU A 134 -16.09 1.16 -20.45
C LEU A 134 -16.42 -0.14 -21.16
N ASN A 135 -17.58 -0.75 -20.91
CA ASN A 135 -18.02 -2.04 -21.46
C ASN A 135 -17.03 -3.17 -21.17
N VAL A 136 -16.39 -3.16 -19.99
CA VAL A 136 -15.55 -4.27 -19.53
C VAL A 136 -16.45 -5.37 -19.00
N SER A 137 -16.32 -6.59 -19.55
CA SER A 137 -17.09 -7.74 -19.11
C SER A 137 -16.46 -8.46 -17.93
N ARG A 138 -17.25 -9.27 -17.22
CA ARG A 138 -16.80 -10.18 -16.19
C ARG A 138 -15.72 -11.13 -16.72
N GLU A 139 -15.91 -11.62 -17.91
CA GLU A 139 -14.98 -12.52 -18.60
C GLU A 139 -13.61 -11.88 -18.84
N GLN A 140 -13.57 -10.60 -19.22
CA GLN A 140 -12.33 -9.84 -19.39
C GLN A 140 -11.64 -9.60 -18.05
N ALA A 141 -12.41 -9.27 -17.00
CA ALA A 141 -11.86 -9.09 -15.65
C ALA A 141 -11.24 -10.39 -15.12
N ASP A 142 -11.94 -11.51 -15.26
CA ASP A 142 -11.44 -12.83 -14.83
C ASP A 142 -10.23 -13.29 -15.65
N ALA A 143 -10.18 -13.01 -16.95
CA ALA A 143 -9.02 -13.32 -17.78
C ALA A 143 -7.77 -12.54 -17.33
N PHE A 144 -7.93 -11.26 -17.00
CA PHE A 144 -6.83 -10.46 -16.48
C PHE A 144 -6.37 -10.94 -15.09
N ALA A 145 -7.32 -11.27 -14.22
CA ALA A 145 -7.01 -11.80 -12.89
C ALA A 145 -6.27 -13.15 -12.97
N ALA A 146 -6.74 -14.07 -13.82
CA ALA A 146 -6.07 -15.35 -14.07
C ALA A 146 -4.63 -15.15 -14.56
N LEU A 147 -4.41 -14.22 -15.48
CA LEU A 147 -3.07 -13.86 -15.96
C LEU A 147 -2.19 -13.32 -14.82
N SER A 148 -2.74 -12.51 -13.92
CA SER A 148 -2.02 -11.99 -12.75
C SER A 148 -1.58 -13.12 -11.82
N HIS A 149 -2.47 -14.05 -11.47
CA HIS A 149 -2.13 -15.22 -10.66
C HIS A 149 -1.04 -16.09 -11.32
N GLN A 150 -1.16 -16.36 -12.61
CA GLN A 150 -0.18 -17.15 -13.36
C GLN A 150 1.20 -16.49 -13.41
N ARG A 151 1.25 -15.17 -13.60
CA ARG A 151 2.51 -14.42 -13.57
C ARG A 151 3.18 -14.45 -12.20
N THR A 152 2.41 -14.38 -11.13
CA THR A 152 2.91 -14.52 -9.76
C THR A 152 3.50 -15.91 -9.54
N GLU A 153 2.77 -16.96 -9.89
CA GLU A 153 3.21 -18.36 -9.80
C GLU A 153 4.52 -18.59 -10.57
N GLU A 154 4.59 -18.09 -11.80
CA GLU A 154 5.80 -18.19 -12.63
C GLU A 154 6.97 -17.41 -12.03
N SER A 155 6.75 -16.19 -11.53
CA SER A 155 7.80 -15.38 -10.89
C SER A 155 8.40 -16.05 -9.66
N ILE A 156 7.57 -16.73 -8.86
CA ILE A 156 8.03 -17.53 -7.73
C ILE A 156 8.84 -18.73 -8.22
N ARG A 157 8.33 -19.42 -9.25
CA ARG A 157 8.96 -20.63 -9.82
C ARG A 157 10.36 -20.35 -10.38
N ILE A 158 10.54 -19.27 -11.13
CA ILE A 158 11.82 -18.90 -11.75
C ILE A 158 12.73 -18.09 -10.80
N GLY A 159 12.22 -17.68 -9.63
CA GLY A 159 13.00 -16.98 -8.61
C GLY A 159 13.18 -15.48 -8.84
N THR A 160 12.42 -14.84 -9.71
CA THR A 160 12.49 -13.39 -9.99
C THR A 160 12.40 -12.58 -8.69
N TRP A 161 11.49 -12.93 -7.81
CA TRP A 161 11.28 -12.19 -6.56
C TRP A 161 12.39 -12.36 -5.53
N SER A 162 13.28 -13.35 -5.70
CA SER A 162 14.43 -13.53 -4.80
C SER A 162 15.44 -12.39 -4.90
N GLU A 163 15.43 -11.62 -5.98
CA GLU A 163 16.26 -10.43 -6.17
C GLU A 163 15.61 -9.15 -5.64
N GLU A 164 14.28 -9.14 -5.48
CA GLU A 164 13.50 -7.95 -5.11
C GLU A 164 13.02 -7.99 -3.67
N ILE A 165 12.68 -9.17 -3.14
CA ILE A 165 12.05 -9.33 -1.83
C ILE A 165 13.08 -9.71 -0.77
N VAL A 166 13.17 -8.87 0.25
CA VAL A 166 13.99 -9.12 1.45
C VAL A 166 13.19 -9.96 2.43
N SER A 167 13.77 -11.09 2.86
CA SER A 167 13.16 -11.93 3.89
C SER A 167 13.13 -11.23 5.24
N VAL A 168 12.03 -11.36 5.96
CA VAL A 168 11.81 -10.78 7.29
C VAL A 168 11.48 -11.87 8.31
N GLN A 169 11.72 -11.60 9.59
CA GLN A 169 11.34 -12.47 10.68
C GLN A 169 9.99 -12.02 11.25
N VAL A 170 9.00 -12.89 11.22
CA VAL A 170 7.67 -12.65 11.78
C VAL A 170 7.36 -13.78 12.75
N ASP A 171 7.20 -13.48 14.04
CA ASP A 171 6.89 -14.47 15.08
C ASP A 171 7.81 -15.71 15.05
N GLY A 172 9.11 -15.48 14.83
CA GLY A 172 10.12 -16.54 14.79
C GLY A 172 10.16 -17.36 13.50
N LYS A 173 9.36 -16.99 12.50
CA LYS A 173 9.40 -17.59 11.16
C LYS A 173 10.01 -16.61 10.17
N THR A 174 10.81 -17.14 9.23
CA THR A 174 11.28 -16.35 8.09
C THR A 174 10.18 -16.31 7.04
N VAL A 175 9.78 -15.10 6.63
CA VAL A 175 8.85 -14.84 5.53
C VAL A 175 9.64 -14.16 4.41
N GLY A 176 9.55 -14.66 3.20
CA GLY A 176 10.36 -14.20 2.08
C GLY A 176 9.75 -14.44 0.70
N PRO A 177 10.57 -14.46 -0.36
CA PRO A 177 10.10 -14.44 -1.76
C PRO A 177 9.16 -15.58 -2.18
N LYS A 178 9.11 -16.67 -1.43
CA LYS A 178 8.28 -17.84 -1.73
C LYS A 178 7.00 -17.91 -0.92
N ASP A 179 6.81 -16.96 0.00
CA ASP A 179 5.73 -17.01 0.99
C ASP A 179 4.56 -16.08 0.63
N GLU A 180 4.46 -15.69 -0.66
CA GLU A 180 3.29 -14.96 -1.17
C GLU A 180 2.05 -15.86 -1.12
N ASP A 181 1.04 -15.46 -0.38
CA ASP A 181 -0.16 -16.25 -0.10
C ASP A 181 -1.46 -15.68 -0.71
N HIS A 182 -1.37 -14.55 -1.42
CA HIS A 182 -2.54 -13.92 -2.05
C HIS A 182 -2.89 -14.46 -3.43
N PHE A 183 -1.96 -15.14 -4.09
CA PHE A 183 -2.29 -15.82 -5.32
C PHE A 183 -2.74 -17.26 -5.02
N VAL A 184 -3.61 -17.80 -5.88
CA VAL A 184 -4.03 -19.18 -5.79
C VAL A 184 -3.39 -19.95 -6.95
N PRO A 185 -2.50 -20.93 -6.67
CA PRO A 185 -1.84 -21.72 -7.70
C PRO A 185 -2.86 -22.40 -8.62
N GLY A 186 -2.53 -22.44 -9.91
CA GLY A 186 -3.40 -23.09 -10.92
C GLY A 186 -4.71 -22.33 -11.20
N THR A 187 -4.80 -21.06 -10.81
CA THR A 187 -5.98 -20.23 -11.11
C THR A 187 -6.16 -20.07 -12.61
N THR A 188 -7.36 -20.37 -13.10
CA THR A 188 -7.76 -20.18 -14.49
C THR A 188 -8.99 -19.29 -14.60
N LYS A 189 -9.26 -18.79 -15.80
CA LYS A 189 -10.47 -18.03 -16.08
C LYS A 189 -11.75 -18.83 -15.75
N GLU A 190 -11.74 -20.12 -16.00
CA GLU A 190 -12.86 -21.04 -15.73
C GLU A 190 -13.11 -21.17 -14.22
N THR A 191 -12.05 -21.28 -13.40
CA THR A 191 -12.19 -21.34 -11.95
C THR A 191 -12.73 -20.03 -11.40
N LEU A 192 -12.28 -18.88 -11.91
CA LEU A 192 -12.75 -17.56 -11.49
C LEU A 192 -14.19 -17.29 -11.89
N SER A 193 -14.63 -17.75 -13.06
CA SER A 193 -16.01 -17.55 -13.55
C SER A 193 -17.06 -18.16 -12.62
N ASN A 194 -16.71 -19.17 -11.85
CA ASN A 194 -17.60 -19.84 -10.89
C ASN A 194 -17.73 -19.11 -9.55
N LEU A 195 -16.92 -18.07 -9.32
CA LEU A 195 -16.97 -17.31 -8.09
C LEU A 195 -18.18 -16.38 -8.06
N ARG A 196 -18.86 -16.34 -6.91
CA ARG A 196 -19.97 -15.42 -6.70
C ARG A 196 -19.47 -13.98 -6.65
N THR A 197 -20.29 -13.07 -7.16
CA THR A 197 -20.05 -11.64 -7.06
C THR A 197 -20.32 -11.14 -5.63
N HIS A 198 -19.61 -10.11 -5.22
CA HIS A 198 -19.68 -9.62 -3.83
C HIS A 198 -20.79 -8.58 -3.62
N PHE A 199 -21.06 -7.74 -4.61
CA PHE A 199 -22.00 -6.62 -4.52
C PHE A 199 -23.28 -6.82 -5.36
N GLY A 200 -23.75 -8.04 -5.47
CA GLY A 200 -24.98 -8.40 -6.19
C GLY A 200 -24.72 -9.02 -7.55
N PRO A 201 -25.79 -9.48 -8.23
CA PRO A 201 -25.66 -10.26 -9.47
C PRO A 201 -25.06 -9.50 -10.65
N ASP A 202 -25.20 -8.17 -10.65
CA ASP A 202 -24.68 -7.30 -11.72
C ASP A 202 -23.24 -6.82 -11.46
N SER A 203 -22.63 -7.22 -10.35
CA SER A 203 -21.24 -6.91 -10.02
C SER A 203 -20.29 -7.80 -10.80
N LEU A 204 -19.14 -7.26 -11.20
CA LEU A 204 -18.03 -8.02 -11.79
C LEU A 204 -17.03 -8.47 -10.75
N VAL A 205 -17.04 -7.85 -9.57
CA VAL A 205 -16.04 -8.06 -8.54
C VAL A 205 -16.32 -9.32 -7.73
N THR A 206 -15.30 -10.17 -7.63
CA THR A 206 -15.29 -11.41 -6.86
C THR A 206 -14.05 -11.49 -5.98
N ALA A 207 -14.00 -12.44 -5.07
CA ALA A 207 -12.80 -12.69 -4.26
C ALA A 207 -11.56 -13.07 -5.09
N GLY A 208 -11.74 -13.57 -6.31
CA GLY A 208 -10.63 -14.02 -7.17
C GLY A 208 -10.12 -12.94 -8.14
N ASN A 209 -10.86 -11.86 -8.35
CA ASN A 209 -10.46 -10.77 -9.24
C ASN A 209 -10.36 -9.41 -8.54
N ALA A 210 -10.58 -9.36 -7.23
CA ALA A 210 -10.34 -8.19 -6.40
C ALA A 210 -8.91 -8.17 -5.86
N SER A 211 -8.41 -6.97 -5.55
CA SER A 211 -7.16 -6.83 -4.78
C SER A 211 -7.34 -7.36 -3.37
N GLY A 212 -6.35 -8.07 -2.85
CA GLY A 212 -6.35 -8.57 -1.48
C GLY A 212 -6.13 -7.46 -0.45
N ILE A 213 -6.51 -7.75 0.81
CA ILE A 213 -6.10 -6.96 1.97
C ILE A 213 -4.71 -7.49 2.35
N VAL A 214 -3.68 -6.70 2.11
CA VAL A 214 -2.28 -7.14 2.18
C VAL A 214 -1.43 -6.20 3.02
N ASP A 215 -0.35 -6.76 3.56
CA ASP A 215 0.70 -6.01 4.26
C ASP A 215 1.95 -5.97 3.38
N GLY A 216 2.68 -4.88 3.43
CA GLY A 216 3.91 -4.79 2.66
C GLY A 216 4.63 -3.46 2.81
N ALA A 217 5.90 -3.47 2.41
CA ALA A 217 6.72 -2.27 2.31
C ALA A 217 7.70 -2.41 1.16
N ALA A 218 7.98 -1.29 0.50
CA ALA A 218 9.01 -1.22 -0.53
C ALA A 218 9.72 0.12 -0.48
N ALA A 219 10.99 0.14 -0.87
CA ALA A 219 11.77 1.36 -0.95
C ALA A 219 12.69 1.35 -2.17
N VAL A 220 12.88 2.52 -2.75
CA VAL A 220 13.82 2.79 -3.84
C VAL A 220 14.66 4.01 -3.51
N VAL A 221 15.86 4.08 -4.07
CA VAL A 221 16.72 5.26 -3.99
C VAL A 221 16.57 6.03 -5.29
N VAL A 222 16.18 7.30 -5.19
CA VAL A 222 16.08 8.23 -6.32
C VAL A 222 17.26 9.19 -6.25
N LYS A 223 18.03 9.30 -7.32
CA LYS A 223 19.19 10.19 -7.42
C LYS A 223 19.12 11.10 -8.65
N SER A 224 19.76 12.27 -8.58
CA SER A 224 20.10 12.99 -9.81
C SER A 224 21.10 12.17 -10.63
N LEU A 225 21.06 12.33 -11.96
CA LEU A 225 21.99 11.61 -12.84
C LEU A 225 23.46 11.92 -12.51
N ASP A 226 23.76 13.21 -12.24
CA ASP A 226 25.12 13.63 -11.89
C ASP A 226 25.58 12.96 -10.59
N ARG A 227 24.69 12.83 -9.61
CA ARG A 227 25.02 12.14 -8.36
C ARG A 227 25.20 10.65 -8.56
N ALA A 228 24.36 9.99 -9.34
CA ALA A 228 24.50 8.58 -9.67
C ALA A 228 25.85 8.30 -10.37
N ASN A 229 26.18 9.13 -11.38
CA ASN A 229 27.45 9.02 -12.09
C ASN A 229 28.67 9.22 -11.16
N SER A 230 28.60 10.22 -10.25
CA SER A 230 29.71 10.49 -9.33
C SER A 230 29.90 9.40 -8.27
N ASP A 231 28.83 8.72 -7.89
CA ASP A 231 28.85 7.59 -6.95
C ASP A 231 29.22 6.27 -7.63
N GLY A 232 29.23 6.21 -8.97
CA GLY A 232 29.48 4.99 -9.74
C GLY A 232 28.29 4.04 -9.76
N ASP A 233 27.08 4.55 -9.51
CA ASP A 233 25.87 3.73 -9.54
C ASP A 233 25.43 3.47 -10.98
N GLU A 234 24.88 2.29 -11.23
CA GLU A 234 24.18 1.95 -12.46
C GLU A 234 22.66 2.09 -12.24
N PRO A 235 21.99 3.10 -12.85
CA PRO A 235 20.57 3.30 -12.66
C PRO A 235 19.73 2.16 -13.26
N LEU A 236 18.81 1.61 -12.49
CA LEU A 236 17.85 0.60 -12.98
C LEU A 236 16.87 1.20 -14.00
N ALA A 237 16.49 2.45 -13.83
CA ALA A 237 15.56 3.16 -14.71
C ALA A 237 15.69 4.68 -14.55
N ARG A 238 15.12 5.42 -15.49
CA ARG A 238 14.98 6.89 -15.44
C ARG A 238 13.51 7.27 -15.31
N ILE A 239 13.20 8.17 -14.39
CA ILE A 239 11.87 8.79 -14.30
C ILE A 239 11.77 9.79 -15.46
N VAL A 240 10.90 9.51 -16.43
CA VAL A 240 10.73 10.33 -17.64
C VAL A 240 9.65 11.38 -17.45
N SER A 241 8.51 10.97 -16.90
CA SER A 241 7.35 11.83 -16.67
C SER A 241 6.40 11.18 -15.67
N TRP A 242 5.44 11.95 -15.20
CA TRP A 242 4.33 11.45 -14.40
C TRP A 242 3.05 12.23 -14.74
N GLY A 243 1.91 11.61 -14.46
CA GLY A 243 0.60 12.24 -14.55
C GLY A 243 -0.14 12.08 -13.23
N ILE A 244 -0.86 13.11 -12.82
CA ILE A 244 -1.71 13.11 -11.63
C ILE A 244 -3.09 13.55 -12.08
N VAL A 245 -4.08 12.69 -11.85
CA VAL A 245 -5.46 12.93 -12.24
C VAL A 245 -6.36 12.74 -11.02
N GLY A 246 -7.33 13.62 -10.84
CA GLY A 246 -8.39 13.52 -9.84
C GLY A 246 -9.62 12.86 -10.39
#